data_340ece04cdfe978c572eb5373039173d
#
_entry.id   340ece04cdfe978c572eb5373039173d
#
_cell.length_a   1.000
_cell.length_b   1.000
_cell.length_c   1.000
_cell.angle_alpha   90.00
_cell.angle_beta   90.00
_cell.angle_gamma   90.00
#
_symmetry.space_group_name_H-M   'P 1'
#
loop_
_entity.id
_entity.type
_entity.pdbx_description
1 polymer ?
#
loop_
_entity_poly.entity_id
_entity_poly.type
_entity_poly.pdbx_seq_one_letter_code
_entity_poly.pdbx_strand_id
1 'polypeptide(L)'
;MRKGFFRRKTDTLLGVDINDTGIKLIELGRSAAGYHVQGYSTQMLPPNAMVDGTLLDLEEAGRALHLALSRLRTSARQAAVAVAGPSVITRVIDMEAGLSDEEMVWKIQMEADQYIPYPLDEVAIDFQVRGPSAQDPARVEVLLAACLREQVEARTAVLALAGLVTRVVDVEGFALERACSQDFASFTPGHQVDGTQWAVDAHGMGIACGLALRSFA
;
A
#
# COMPACT_ATOMS: atom_id res chain seq x y z
N MET A 1 -35.60 -19.15 -18.35
CA MET A 1 -34.74 -18.97 -17.15
C MET A 1 -33.53 -18.10 -17.55
N ARG A 2 -33.57 -16.80 -17.27
CA ARG A 2 -32.46 -15.88 -17.55
C ARG A 2 -31.45 -15.98 -16.42
N LYS A 3 -30.27 -16.55 -16.67
CA LYS A 3 -29.13 -16.49 -15.74
C LYS A 3 -28.64 -15.04 -15.69
N GLY A 4 -28.94 -14.34 -14.61
CA GLY A 4 -28.40 -13.02 -14.35
C GLY A 4 -26.90 -13.10 -14.15
N PHE A 5 -26.15 -12.49 -15.06
CA PHE A 5 -24.73 -12.22 -14.92
C PHE A 5 -24.55 -11.05 -13.92
N PHE A 6 -24.68 -11.31 -12.63
CA PHE A 6 -24.11 -10.42 -11.63
C PHE A 6 -22.63 -10.77 -11.51
N ARG A 7 -21.81 -10.12 -12.34
CA ARG A 7 -20.38 -10.05 -12.11
C ARG A 7 -20.22 -9.40 -10.73
N ARG A 8 -19.78 -10.19 -9.72
CA ARG A 8 -19.33 -9.64 -8.45
C ARG A 8 -18.31 -8.56 -8.81
N LYS A 9 -18.63 -7.30 -8.48
CA LYS A 9 -17.70 -6.20 -8.52
C LYS A 9 -16.60 -6.60 -7.53
N THR A 10 -15.46 -7.08 -8.00
CA THR A 10 -14.29 -7.21 -7.16
C THR A 10 -14.07 -5.82 -6.60
N ASP A 11 -13.98 -5.70 -5.28
CA ASP A 11 -13.69 -4.44 -4.60
C ASP A 11 -12.28 -4.01 -5.01
N THR A 12 -12.17 -3.36 -6.16
CA THR A 12 -10.89 -2.94 -6.72
C THR A 12 -10.31 -1.86 -5.82
N LEU A 13 -9.07 -2.08 -5.34
CA LEU A 13 -8.33 -1.08 -4.58
C LEU A 13 -7.57 -0.18 -5.56
N LEU A 14 -7.69 1.12 -5.36
CA LEU A 14 -6.76 2.07 -5.95
C LEU A 14 -5.42 1.97 -5.23
N GLY A 15 -4.34 1.86 -5.97
CA GLY A 15 -3.01 2.07 -5.41
C GLY A 15 -2.72 3.56 -5.33
N VAL A 16 -2.43 4.08 -4.15
CA VAL A 16 -2.15 5.49 -3.88
C VAL A 16 -0.77 5.63 -3.29
N ASP A 17 0.17 6.13 -4.08
CA ASP A 17 1.51 6.51 -3.64
C ASP A 17 1.54 8.01 -3.37
N ILE A 18 1.88 8.40 -2.14
CA ILE A 18 2.04 9.79 -1.70
C ILE A 18 3.47 9.97 -1.24
N ASN A 19 4.23 10.79 -1.95
CA ASN A 19 5.63 11.07 -1.65
C ASN A 19 5.96 12.56 -1.85
N ASP A 20 7.19 12.98 -1.54
CA ASP A 20 7.62 14.38 -1.58
C ASP A 20 7.49 15.01 -2.98
N THR A 21 7.47 14.20 -4.04
CA THR A 21 7.31 14.70 -5.42
C THR A 21 5.86 14.83 -5.86
N GLY A 22 4.93 14.14 -5.21
CA GLY A 22 3.52 14.19 -5.55
C GLY A 22 2.74 12.93 -5.20
N ILE A 23 1.56 12.88 -5.77
CA ILE A 23 0.61 11.78 -5.60
C ILE A 23 0.48 11.03 -6.92
N LYS A 24 0.52 9.71 -6.85
CA LYS A 24 0.31 8.82 -7.97
C LYS A 24 -0.80 7.84 -7.65
N LEU A 25 -1.76 7.76 -8.53
CA LEU A 25 -2.89 6.84 -8.44
C LEU A 25 -2.90 5.88 -9.61
N ILE A 26 -3.26 4.63 -9.32
CA ILE A 26 -3.47 3.63 -10.37
C ILE A 26 -4.64 2.71 -10.02
N GLU A 27 -5.39 2.33 -11.04
CA GLU A 27 -6.38 1.26 -11.01
C GLU A 27 -5.91 0.13 -11.93
N LEU A 28 -5.81 -1.05 -11.36
CA LEU A 28 -5.43 -2.26 -12.10
C LEU A 28 -6.65 -3.16 -12.32
N GLY A 29 -6.70 -3.79 -13.48
CA GLY A 29 -7.56 -4.91 -13.77
C GLY A 29 -6.76 -6.19 -13.97
N ARG A 30 -7.40 -7.36 -13.83
CA ARG A 30 -6.81 -8.66 -14.10
C ARG A 30 -7.62 -9.39 -15.17
N SER A 31 -6.93 -9.95 -16.13
CA SER A 31 -7.48 -10.79 -17.22
C SER A 31 -6.72 -12.12 -17.30
N ALA A 32 -7.10 -12.99 -18.21
CA ALA A 32 -6.35 -14.22 -18.52
C ALA A 32 -4.93 -13.93 -19.05
N ALA A 33 -4.71 -12.75 -19.64
CA ALA A 33 -3.42 -12.33 -20.19
C ALA A 33 -2.51 -11.65 -19.14
N GLY A 34 -2.96 -11.47 -17.89
CA GLY A 34 -2.22 -10.78 -16.82
C GLY A 34 -2.90 -9.51 -16.33
N TYR A 35 -2.11 -8.61 -15.78
CA TYR A 35 -2.60 -7.33 -15.25
C TYR A 35 -2.64 -6.27 -16.37
N HIS A 36 -3.61 -5.37 -16.26
CA HIS A 36 -3.70 -4.22 -17.16
C HIS A 36 -4.05 -2.96 -16.38
N VAL A 37 -3.51 -1.84 -16.81
CA VAL A 37 -3.77 -0.52 -16.23
C VAL A 37 -5.10 -0.02 -16.75
N GLN A 38 -6.11 0.07 -15.89
CA GLN A 38 -7.43 0.60 -16.25
C GLN A 38 -7.40 2.12 -16.34
N GLY A 39 -6.56 2.74 -15.50
CA GLY A 39 -6.31 4.16 -15.50
C GLY A 39 -5.26 4.51 -14.46
N TYR A 40 -4.60 5.63 -14.65
CA TYR A 40 -3.66 6.21 -13.69
C TYR A 40 -3.68 7.74 -13.76
N SER A 41 -3.20 8.36 -12.73
CA SER A 41 -3.10 9.81 -12.66
C SER A 41 -1.96 10.21 -11.73
N THR A 42 -1.29 11.32 -12.07
CA THR A 42 -0.27 11.92 -11.24
C THR A 42 -0.63 13.36 -10.92
N GLN A 43 -0.31 13.82 -9.72
CA GLN A 43 -0.52 15.19 -9.28
C GLN A 43 0.62 15.62 -8.36
N MET A 44 1.25 16.73 -8.68
CA MET A 44 2.27 17.32 -7.81
C MET A 44 1.63 17.78 -6.50
N LEU A 45 2.35 17.60 -5.39
CA LEU A 45 2.01 18.22 -4.11
C LEU A 45 2.50 19.67 -4.09
N PRO A 46 1.78 20.55 -3.39
CA PRO A 46 2.29 21.88 -3.07
C PRO A 46 3.62 21.80 -2.31
N PRO A 47 4.50 22.79 -2.47
CA PRO A 47 5.74 22.85 -1.70
C PRO A 47 5.46 22.77 -0.19
N ASN A 48 6.24 21.97 0.51
CA ASN A 48 6.14 21.75 1.96
C ASN A 48 4.85 21.04 2.45
N ALA A 49 3.98 20.54 1.58
CA ALA A 49 2.86 19.71 2.02
C ALA A 49 3.33 18.34 2.57
N MET A 50 4.49 17.88 2.12
CA MET A 50 5.18 16.71 2.62
C MET A 50 6.69 16.98 2.65
N VAL A 51 7.36 16.53 3.70
CA VAL A 51 8.83 16.67 3.87
C VAL A 51 9.36 15.40 4.54
N ASP A 52 10.39 14.80 3.94
CA ASP A 52 11.05 13.59 4.42
C ASP A 52 10.04 12.45 4.78
N GLY A 53 9.03 12.27 3.92
CA GLY A 53 8.01 11.25 4.11
C GLY A 53 6.92 11.60 5.12
N THR A 54 6.97 12.78 5.75
CA THR A 54 5.97 13.26 6.73
C THR A 54 5.00 14.25 6.08
N LEU A 55 3.71 13.96 6.15
CA LEU A 55 2.65 14.86 5.70
C LEU A 55 2.47 16.00 6.69
N LEU A 56 2.71 17.23 6.25
CA LEU A 56 2.61 18.45 7.07
C LEU A 56 1.31 19.22 6.83
N ASP A 57 0.77 19.17 5.59
CA ASP A 57 -0.50 19.81 5.22
C ASP A 57 -1.45 18.77 4.64
N LEU A 58 -2.32 18.23 5.51
CA LEU A 58 -3.27 17.19 5.13
C LEU A 58 -4.36 17.70 4.18
N GLU A 59 -4.75 18.98 4.32
CA GLU A 59 -5.80 19.56 3.49
C GLU A 59 -5.31 19.79 2.07
N GLU A 60 -4.10 20.32 1.89
CA GLU A 60 -3.49 20.49 0.58
C GLU A 60 -3.22 19.13 -0.10
N ALA A 61 -2.71 18.16 0.66
CA ALA A 61 -2.53 16.81 0.14
C ALA A 61 -3.88 16.15 -0.24
N GLY A 62 -4.92 16.34 0.56
CA GLY A 62 -6.28 15.87 0.26
C GLY A 62 -6.86 16.52 -1.00
N ARG A 63 -6.68 17.83 -1.20
CA ARG A 63 -7.07 18.54 -2.42
C ARG A 63 -6.33 18.03 -3.66
N ALA A 64 -5.02 17.82 -3.54
CA ALA A 64 -4.20 17.28 -4.62
C ALA A 64 -4.64 15.84 -4.99
N LEU A 65 -4.91 15.00 -3.99
CA LEU A 65 -5.43 13.65 -4.20
C LEU A 65 -6.81 13.66 -4.86
N HIS A 66 -7.71 14.53 -4.41
CA HIS A 66 -9.03 14.70 -5.03
C HIS A 66 -8.92 15.11 -6.50
N LEU A 67 -8.01 16.03 -6.82
CA LEU A 67 -7.77 16.45 -8.20
C LEU A 67 -7.23 15.30 -9.05
N ALA A 68 -6.27 14.52 -8.55
CA ALA A 68 -5.76 13.32 -9.23
C ALA A 68 -6.88 12.30 -9.47
N LEU A 69 -7.72 12.05 -8.45
CA LEU A 69 -8.86 11.13 -8.53
C LEU A 69 -9.89 11.56 -9.56
N SER A 70 -10.16 12.87 -9.67
CA SER A 70 -11.13 13.40 -10.65
C SER A 70 -10.71 13.15 -12.10
N ARG A 71 -9.41 13.08 -12.38
CA ARG A 71 -8.86 12.78 -13.71
C ARG A 71 -8.90 11.28 -14.04
N LEU A 72 -8.92 10.42 -13.03
CA LEU A 72 -8.83 8.98 -13.21
C LEU A 72 -10.10 8.32 -13.76
N ARG A 73 -11.24 9.01 -13.74
CA ARG A 73 -12.55 8.49 -14.22
C ARG A 73 -12.91 7.10 -13.65
N THR A 74 -12.59 6.86 -12.41
CA THR A 74 -12.87 5.59 -11.71
C THR A 74 -14.10 5.67 -10.84
N SER A 75 -14.79 4.53 -10.66
CA SER A 75 -15.83 4.35 -9.65
C SER A 75 -15.31 3.71 -8.36
N ALA A 76 -14.06 3.29 -8.32
CA ALA A 76 -13.44 2.74 -7.11
C ALA A 76 -13.38 3.80 -6.00
N ARG A 77 -13.65 3.38 -4.77
CA ARG A 77 -13.63 4.24 -3.58
C ARG A 77 -12.80 3.66 -2.45
N GLN A 78 -12.26 2.48 -2.65
CA GLN A 78 -11.37 1.82 -1.70
C GLN A 78 -9.93 1.95 -2.20
N ALA A 79 -9.01 2.16 -1.29
CA ALA A 79 -7.61 2.37 -1.65
C ALA A 79 -6.65 1.65 -0.70
N ALA A 80 -5.49 1.31 -1.26
CA ALA A 80 -4.28 0.96 -0.53
C ALA A 80 -3.30 2.13 -0.63
N VAL A 81 -2.67 2.48 0.48
CA VAL A 81 -1.65 3.53 0.59
C VAL A 81 -0.42 2.99 1.32
N ALA A 82 0.73 3.60 1.16
CA ALA A 82 1.94 3.18 1.84
C ALA A 82 2.43 4.21 2.86
N VAL A 83 3.06 3.70 3.93
CA VAL A 83 3.94 4.47 4.80
C VAL A 83 5.39 4.27 4.34
N ALA A 84 6.18 5.30 4.48
CA ALA A 84 7.57 5.35 4.08
C ALA A 84 8.42 6.12 5.08
N GLY A 85 9.72 6.18 4.81
CA GLY A 85 10.65 7.01 5.55
C GLY A 85 11.31 6.33 6.74
N PRO A 86 12.11 7.10 7.49
CA PRO A 86 12.95 6.57 8.56
C PRO A 86 12.17 6.09 9.80
N SER A 87 10.90 6.46 9.91
CA SER A 87 10.01 6.01 11.00
C SER A 87 9.46 4.60 10.81
N VAL A 88 9.65 3.98 9.64
CA VAL A 88 9.20 2.62 9.36
C VAL A 88 10.29 1.63 9.73
N ILE A 89 9.99 0.72 10.64
CA ILE A 89 10.87 -0.33 11.13
C ILE A 89 10.37 -1.65 10.59
N THR A 90 11.25 -2.42 9.96
CA THR A 90 10.96 -3.80 9.57
C THR A 90 12.03 -4.72 10.15
N ARG A 91 11.61 -5.84 10.73
CA ARG A 91 12.49 -6.85 11.34
C ARG A 91 11.96 -8.24 11.03
N VAL A 92 12.88 -9.18 10.86
CA VAL A 92 12.55 -10.61 10.91
C VAL A 92 12.99 -11.10 12.28
N ILE A 93 12.05 -11.68 13.02
CA ILE A 93 12.28 -12.25 14.35
C ILE A 93 11.86 -13.71 14.34
N ASP A 94 12.52 -14.53 15.15
CA ASP A 94 12.13 -15.93 15.34
C ASP A 94 11.21 -16.06 16.55
N MET A 95 10.05 -16.67 16.36
CA MET A 95 9.07 -16.94 17.39
C MET A 95 8.79 -18.44 17.52
N GLU A 96 8.24 -18.89 18.64
CA GLU A 96 7.82 -20.28 18.83
C GLU A 96 6.76 -20.69 17.78
N ALA A 97 6.92 -21.87 17.21
CA ALA A 97 5.93 -22.41 16.30
C ALA A 97 4.65 -22.81 17.05
N GLY A 98 3.50 -22.71 16.38
CA GLY A 98 2.21 -23.16 16.91
C GLY A 98 1.49 -22.14 17.81
N LEU A 99 2.01 -20.92 17.96
CA LEU A 99 1.28 -19.84 18.60
C LEU A 99 0.09 -19.41 17.72
N SER A 100 -1.03 -19.07 18.36
CA SER A 100 -2.13 -18.36 17.72
C SER A 100 -1.74 -16.91 17.41
N ASP A 101 -2.49 -16.26 16.52
CA ASP A 101 -2.26 -14.83 16.19
C ASP A 101 -2.34 -13.95 17.44
N GLU A 102 -3.27 -14.23 18.36
CA GLU A 102 -3.41 -13.49 19.61
C GLU A 102 -2.19 -13.67 20.54
N GLU A 103 -1.66 -14.88 20.66
CA GLU A 103 -0.44 -15.15 21.42
C GLU A 103 0.79 -14.50 20.78
N MET A 104 0.87 -14.49 19.46
CA MET A 104 1.93 -13.77 18.73
C MET A 104 1.87 -12.26 18.99
N VAL A 105 0.68 -11.64 18.88
CA VAL A 105 0.49 -10.22 19.19
C VAL A 105 0.97 -9.92 20.60
N TRP A 106 0.55 -10.72 21.58
CA TRP A 106 0.93 -10.52 22.97
C TRP A 106 2.45 -10.63 23.19
N LYS A 107 3.11 -11.65 22.62
CA LYS A 107 4.56 -11.83 22.69
C LYS A 107 5.31 -10.67 22.02
N ILE A 108 4.89 -10.27 20.80
CA ILE A 108 5.49 -9.14 20.09
C ILE A 108 5.40 -7.89 20.95
N GLN A 109 4.26 -7.61 21.58
CA GLN A 109 4.09 -6.45 22.46
C GLN A 109 4.99 -6.51 23.69
N MET A 110 5.17 -7.68 24.29
CA MET A 110 6.04 -7.87 25.47
C MET A 110 7.53 -7.67 25.13
N GLU A 111 7.94 -7.98 23.92
CA GLU A 111 9.34 -7.91 23.47
C GLU A 111 9.62 -6.67 22.60
N ALA A 112 8.60 -5.86 22.32
CA ALA A 112 8.67 -4.79 21.33
C ALA A 112 9.73 -3.74 21.65
N ASP A 113 10.00 -3.46 22.92
CA ASP A 113 11.05 -2.52 23.36
C ASP A 113 12.46 -2.90 22.88
N GLN A 114 12.67 -4.20 22.53
CA GLN A 114 13.95 -4.67 21.98
C GLN A 114 14.10 -4.33 20.48
N TYR A 115 13.00 -4.06 19.81
CA TYR A 115 12.97 -3.92 18.34
C TYR A 115 12.52 -2.53 17.90
N ILE A 116 11.72 -1.83 18.72
CA ILE A 116 11.02 -0.59 18.39
C ILE A 116 11.48 0.51 19.36
N PRO A 117 12.20 1.55 18.90
CA PRO A 117 12.72 2.61 19.74
C PRO A 117 11.69 3.74 20.03
N TYR A 118 10.41 3.43 19.97
CA TYR A 118 9.30 4.35 20.19
C TYR A 118 8.35 3.79 21.27
N PRO A 119 7.65 4.64 22.02
CA PRO A 119 6.59 4.19 22.93
C PRO A 119 5.52 3.38 22.18
N LEU A 120 5.11 2.23 22.71
CA LEU A 120 4.20 1.31 22.03
C LEU A 120 2.80 1.89 21.79
N ASP A 121 2.35 2.81 22.60
CA ASP A 121 1.08 3.54 22.45
C ASP A 121 1.10 4.53 21.28
N GLU A 122 2.29 4.94 20.81
CA GLU A 122 2.48 5.80 19.63
C GLU A 122 2.72 5.02 18.35
N VAL A 123 2.82 3.66 18.40
CA VAL A 123 3.22 2.84 17.27
C VAL A 123 2.03 2.01 16.74
N ALA A 124 1.93 1.91 15.42
CA ALA A 124 1.15 0.90 14.74
C ALA A 124 2.09 -0.27 14.41
N ILE A 125 1.69 -1.48 14.79
CA ILE A 125 2.47 -2.72 14.60
C ILE A 125 1.61 -3.71 13.82
N ASP A 126 2.22 -4.37 12.85
CA ASP A 126 1.65 -5.51 12.12
C ASP A 126 2.72 -6.59 11.93
N PHE A 127 2.31 -7.82 11.71
CA PHE A 127 3.24 -8.93 11.50
C PHE A 127 2.73 -9.94 10.49
N GLN A 128 3.66 -10.68 9.92
CA GLN A 128 3.36 -11.78 9.01
C GLN A 128 4.27 -12.98 9.28
N VAL A 129 3.69 -14.15 9.51
CA VAL A 129 4.44 -15.41 9.58
C VAL A 129 4.93 -15.77 8.19
N ARG A 130 6.24 -15.93 8.03
CA ARG A 130 6.88 -16.29 6.75
C ARG A 130 7.00 -17.79 6.56
N GLY A 131 7.16 -18.55 7.66
CA GLY A 131 7.31 -20.00 7.63
C GLY A 131 8.27 -20.50 8.70
N PRO A 132 8.65 -21.79 8.66
CA PRO A 132 9.62 -22.35 9.60
C PRO A 132 10.96 -21.62 9.57
N SER A 133 11.57 -21.39 10.73
CA SER A 133 12.91 -20.83 10.81
C SER A 133 13.94 -21.79 10.20
N ALA A 134 14.86 -21.25 9.41
CA ALA A 134 15.96 -22.02 8.85
C ALA A 134 16.97 -22.49 9.90
N GLN A 135 16.96 -21.87 11.08
CA GLN A 135 17.91 -22.17 12.18
C GLN A 135 17.34 -23.16 13.20
N ASP A 136 16.03 -23.13 13.43
CA ASP A 136 15.36 -23.97 14.43
C ASP A 136 13.95 -24.38 13.94
N PRO A 137 13.71 -25.67 13.64
CA PRO A 137 12.39 -26.15 13.20
C PRO A 137 11.27 -25.98 14.23
N ALA A 138 11.58 -25.76 15.50
CA ALA A 138 10.60 -25.46 16.55
C ALA A 138 10.16 -23.98 16.53
N ARG A 139 10.74 -23.15 15.64
CA ARG A 139 10.46 -21.73 15.51
C ARG A 139 9.96 -21.38 14.12
N VAL A 140 9.30 -20.23 14.02
CA VAL A 140 8.86 -19.62 12.77
C VAL A 140 9.47 -18.24 12.61
N GLU A 141 9.82 -17.89 11.38
CA GLU A 141 10.20 -16.53 11.04
C GLU A 141 8.95 -15.64 10.94
N VAL A 142 8.97 -14.53 11.64
CA VAL A 142 7.92 -13.52 11.65
C VAL A 142 8.50 -12.21 11.16
N LEU A 143 7.96 -11.70 10.07
CA LEU A 143 8.24 -10.34 9.62
C LEU A 143 7.40 -9.38 10.44
N LEU A 144 8.06 -8.52 11.19
CA LEU A 144 7.48 -7.43 11.96
C LEU A 144 7.61 -6.14 11.16
N ALA A 145 6.53 -5.37 11.08
CA ALA A 145 6.51 -4.01 10.57
C ALA A 145 5.93 -3.08 11.62
N ALA A 146 6.58 -1.96 11.85
CA ALA A 146 6.13 -0.95 12.80
C ALA A 146 6.39 0.46 12.27
N CYS A 147 5.50 1.39 12.54
CA CYS A 147 5.68 2.80 12.24
C CYS A 147 4.93 3.67 13.25
N LEU A 148 5.23 4.96 13.30
CA LEU A 148 4.47 5.89 14.12
C LEU A 148 2.99 5.91 13.67
N ARG A 149 2.08 5.80 14.63
CA ARG A 149 0.62 5.78 14.40
C ARG A 149 0.15 7.02 13.65
N GLU A 150 0.72 8.18 13.95
CA GLU A 150 0.44 9.44 13.26
C GLU A 150 0.65 9.35 11.74
N GLN A 151 1.64 8.56 11.27
CA GLN A 151 1.90 8.37 9.85
C GLN A 151 0.78 7.61 9.15
N VAL A 152 0.20 6.62 9.84
CA VAL A 152 -0.97 5.87 9.35
C VAL A 152 -2.21 6.75 9.32
N GLU A 153 -2.43 7.50 10.41
CA GLU A 153 -3.59 8.38 10.58
C GLU A 153 -3.57 9.53 9.57
N ALA A 154 -2.41 10.18 9.34
CA ALA A 154 -2.25 11.24 8.36
C ALA A 154 -2.62 10.76 6.94
N ARG A 155 -2.12 9.61 6.52
CA ARG A 155 -2.44 9.04 5.20
C ARG A 155 -3.91 8.68 5.07
N THR A 156 -4.48 8.07 6.12
CA THR A 156 -5.91 7.74 6.17
C THR A 156 -6.78 9.01 6.09
N ALA A 157 -6.39 10.08 6.78
CA ALA A 157 -7.07 11.36 6.74
C ALA A 157 -7.03 11.99 5.33
N VAL A 158 -5.86 11.99 4.67
CA VAL A 158 -5.71 12.50 3.30
C VAL A 158 -6.61 11.73 2.32
N LEU A 159 -6.66 10.39 2.42
CA LEU A 159 -7.56 9.58 1.61
C LEU A 159 -9.04 9.93 1.87
N ALA A 160 -9.42 10.08 3.13
CA ALA A 160 -10.79 10.44 3.52
C ALA A 160 -11.20 11.83 2.99
N LEU A 161 -10.30 12.82 3.04
CA LEU A 161 -10.51 14.16 2.47
C LEU A 161 -10.77 14.11 0.95
N ALA A 162 -10.16 13.16 0.26
CA ALA A 162 -10.40 12.94 -1.18
C ALA A 162 -11.64 12.07 -1.47
N GLY A 163 -12.36 11.59 -0.46
CA GLY A 163 -13.53 10.72 -0.60
C GLY A 163 -13.20 9.25 -0.84
N LEU A 164 -12.01 8.80 -0.44
CA LEU A 164 -11.57 7.41 -0.48
C LEU A 164 -11.62 6.76 0.90
N VAL A 165 -11.88 5.46 0.92
CA VAL A 165 -11.82 4.62 2.13
C VAL A 165 -10.51 3.84 2.11
N THR A 166 -9.67 4.05 3.13
CA THR A 166 -8.44 3.29 3.32
C THR A 166 -8.79 1.85 3.73
N ARG A 167 -8.33 0.88 2.95
CA ARG A 167 -8.50 -0.55 3.23
C ARG A 167 -7.19 -1.19 3.66
N VAL A 168 -6.09 -0.70 3.12
CA VAL A 168 -4.75 -1.22 3.41
C VAL A 168 -3.81 -0.04 3.59
N VAL A 169 -3.03 -0.07 4.66
CA VAL A 169 -1.81 0.72 4.80
C VAL A 169 -0.64 -0.26 4.75
N ASP A 170 0.18 -0.13 3.73
CA ASP A 170 1.32 -1.02 3.47
C ASP A 170 2.64 -0.28 3.75
N VAL A 171 3.74 -0.98 3.66
CA VAL A 171 5.09 -0.40 3.67
C VAL A 171 5.55 -0.20 2.22
N GLU A 172 6.08 0.97 1.91
CA GLU A 172 6.52 1.34 0.55
C GLU A 172 7.45 0.29 -0.06
N GLY A 173 8.44 -0.19 0.71
CA GLY A 173 9.37 -1.22 0.25
C GLY A 173 8.67 -2.53 -0.14
N PHE A 174 7.66 -2.96 0.62
CA PHE A 174 6.91 -4.18 0.30
C PHE A 174 5.99 -3.99 -0.91
N ALA A 175 5.41 -2.82 -1.06
CA ALA A 175 4.64 -2.50 -2.26
C ALA A 175 5.53 -2.52 -3.51
N LEU A 176 6.71 -1.91 -3.43
CA LEU A 176 7.68 -1.92 -4.54
C LEU A 176 8.16 -3.34 -4.86
N GLU A 177 8.52 -4.14 -3.86
CA GLU A 177 8.92 -5.54 -4.03
C GLU A 177 7.81 -6.35 -4.72
N ARG A 178 6.56 -6.16 -4.32
CA ARG A 178 5.39 -6.81 -4.95
C ARG A 178 5.22 -6.42 -6.41
N ALA A 179 5.45 -5.15 -6.75
CA ALA A 179 5.42 -4.71 -8.14
C ALA A 179 6.58 -5.30 -8.95
N CYS A 180 7.78 -5.32 -8.38
CA CYS A 180 8.98 -5.89 -9.02
C CYS A 180 8.92 -7.42 -9.20
N SER A 181 8.19 -8.12 -8.33
CA SER A 181 7.97 -9.57 -8.47
C SER A 181 7.04 -9.92 -9.65
N GLN A 182 6.28 -8.96 -10.13
CA GLN A 182 5.60 -9.03 -11.43
C GLN A 182 6.52 -8.41 -12.48
N ASP A 183 6.67 -9.05 -13.63
CA ASP A 183 7.37 -8.40 -14.73
C ASP A 183 6.65 -7.08 -15.06
N PHE A 184 7.35 -5.95 -14.89
CA PHE A 184 6.77 -4.62 -15.09
C PHE A 184 6.23 -4.45 -16.52
N ALA A 185 6.82 -5.15 -17.52
CA ALA A 185 6.32 -5.22 -18.87
C ALA A 185 4.94 -5.92 -18.98
N SER A 186 4.55 -6.66 -17.93
CA SER A 186 3.25 -7.33 -17.89
C SER A 186 2.07 -6.40 -17.60
N PHE A 187 2.33 -5.17 -17.11
CA PHE A 187 1.28 -4.16 -16.90
C PHE A 187 0.93 -3.47 -18.21
N THR A 188 0.09 -4.10 -19.00
CA THR A 188 -0.31 -3.55 -20.29
C THR A 188 -1.29 -2.39 -20.14
N PRO A 189 -1.20 -1.33 -20.97
CA PRO A 189 -2.19 -0.26 -20.94
C PRO A 189 -3.56 -0.77 -21.38
N GLY A 190 -4.60 -0.44 -20.63
CA GLY A 190 -5.99 -0.68 -21.01
C GLY A 190 -6.49 0.29 -22.08
N HIS A 191 -7.67 0.06 -22.63
CA HIS A 191 -8.21 0.83 -23.75
C HIS A 191 -8.35 2.35 -23.51
N GLN A 192 -8.39 2.79 -22.25
CA GLN A 192 -8.52 4.19 -21.89
C GLN A 192 -7.19 4.86 -21.53
N VAL A 193 -6.09 4.11 -21.60
CA VAL A 193 -4.74 4.56 -21.24
C VAL A 193 -3.94 4.79 -22.50
N ASP A 194 -3.34 5.97 -22.66
CA ASP A 194 -2.37 6.23 -23.71
C ASP A 194 -1.11 5.38 -23.47
N GLY A 195 -0.88 4.41 -24.36
CA GLY A 195 0.25 3.48 -24.22
C GLY A 195 1.62 4.16 -24.36
N THR A 196 1.72 5.24 -25.14
CA THR A 196 2.97 5.99 -25.29
C THR A 196 3.30 6.74 -24.00
N GLN A 197 2.31 7.41 -23.43
CA GLN A 197 2.49 8.11 -22.17
C GLN A 197 2.74 7.13 -21.00
N TRP A 198 2.01 6.00 -20.97
CA TRP A 198 2.26 4.95 -19.98
C TRP A 198 3.70 4.43 -20.02
N ALA A 199 4.26 4.20 -21.20
CA ALA A 199 5.65 3.72 -21.33
C ALA A 199 6.68 4.68 -20.71
N VAL A 200 6.38 5.98 -20.69
CA VAL A 200 7.21 7.01 -20.03
C VAL A 200 6.99 7.01 -18.53
N ASP A 201 5.73 6.98 -18.10
CA ASP A 201 5.34 7.19 -16.70
C ASP A 201 5.49 5.93 -15.84
N ALA A 202 5.43 4.75 -16.45
CA ALA A 202 5.41 3.44 -15.76
C ALA A 202 6.53 3.26 -14.73
N HIS A 203 7.75 3.73 -15.04
CA HIS A 203 8.90 3.63 -14.13
C HIS A 203 8.67 4.32 -12.77
N GLY A 204 7.88 5.39 -12.79
CA GLY A 204 7.53 6.12 -11.57
C GLY A 204 6.35 5.54 -10.80
N MET A 205 5.66 4.52 -11.33
CA MET A 205 4.40 4.00 -10.79
C MET A 205 4.56 2.73 -9.94
N GLY A 206 5.79 2.28 -9.69
CA GLY A 206 6.07 0.98 -9.05
C GLY A 206 5.35 0.78 -7.72
N ILE A 207 5.43 1.75 -6.81
CA ILE A 207 4.77 1.68 -5.49
C ILE A 207 3.25 1.65 -5.67
N ALA A 208 2.69 2.56 -6.46
CA ALA A 208 1.25 2.58 -6.72
C ALA A 208 0.74 1.26 -7.34
N CYS A 209 1.50 0.67 -8.28
CA CYS A 209 1.19 -0.65 -8.84
C CYS A 209 1.19 -1.74 -7.77
N GLY A 210 2.23 -1.79 -6.93
CA GLY A 210 2.34 -2.76 -5.86
C GLY A 210 1.23 -2.66 -4.82
N LEU A 211 0.76 -1.44 -4.55
CA LEU A 211 -0.40 -1.19 -3.69
C LEU A 211 -1.70 -1.67 -4.35
N ALA A 212 -1.91 -1.36 -5.63
CA ALA A 212 -3.10 -1.81 -6.36
C ALA A 212 -3.18 -3.34 -6.51
N LEU A 213 -2.03 -4.04 -6.55
CA LEU A 213 -1.96 -5.50 -6.57
C LEU A 213 -2.58 -6.16 -5.33
N ARG A 214 -2.73 -5.43 -4.22
CA ARG A 214 -3.47 -5.92 -3.02
C ARG A 214 -4.93 -6.26 -3.31
N SER A 215 -5.49 -5.77 -4.42
CA SER A 215 -6.82 -6.17 -4.89
C SER A 215 -6.93 -7.65 -5.28
N PHE A 216 -5.79 -8.30 -5.52
CA PHE A 216 -5.72 -9.65 -6.09
C PHE A 216 -5.00 -10.66 -5.17
N ALA A 217 -4.58 -10.21 -3.99
CA ALA A 217 -3.92 -11.02 -2.96
C ALA A 217 -4.93 -11.85 -2.15
#